data_bfdea11239235ffbc69cd9885d8507f1
#
_entry.id   bfdea11239235ffbc69cd9885d8507f1
#
_cell.length_a   1.000
_cell.length_b   1.000
_cell.length_c   1.000
_cell.angle_alpha   90.00
_cell.angle_beta   90.00
_cell.angle_gamma   90.00
#
_symmetry.space_group_name_H-M   'P 1'
#
loop_
_entity.id
_entity.type
_entity.pdbx_description
1 polymer ?
#
loop_
_entity_poly.entity_id
_entity_poly.type
_entity_poly.pdbx_seq_one_letter_code
_entity_poly.pdbx_strand_id
1 'polypeptide(L)'
;MYQLRGKLSIVMPAYNEEALIYNSIMQTLSIVEQFAPDLEIIAVNDGSKDKTKQEIERAIRDDAKQPHPVVPGMRVSGTRIKLVTSNKNRGKGNAIISGISQAEGNYIAFVEDRKSTR
;
A
#
# COMPACT_ATOMS: atom_id res chain seq x y z
N MET A 1 -21.11 13.07 -1.16
CA MET A 1 -20.23 12.04 -1.78
C MET A 1 -20.30 10.76 -0.97
N TYR A 2 -20.44 9.65 -1.64
CA TYR A 2 -20.49 8.35 -0.96
C TYR A 2 -19.13 8.01 -0.38
N GLN A 3 -19.10 7.54 0.86
CA GLN A 3 -17.89 7.05 1.50
C GLN A 3 -18.07 5.61 1.91
N LEU A 4 -17.02 4.82 1.71
CA LEU A 4 -17.01 3.42 2.11
C LEU A 4 -17.04 3.33 3.64
N ARG A 5 -17.90 2.48 4.17
CA ARG A 5 -17.94 2.20 5.60
C ARG A 5 -17.03 1.04 5.90
N GLY A 6 -16.14 1.23 6.84
CA GLY A 6 -15.17 0.23 7.22
C GLY A 6 -13.83 0.51 6.59
N LYS A 7 -12.87 -0.34 6.90
CA LYS A 7 -11.49 -0.18 6.48
C LYS A 7 -11.24 -0.86 5.15
N LEU A 8 -10.53 -0.16 4.27
CA LEU A 8 -10.10 -0.70 2.99
C LEU A 8 -8.61 -1.01 3.05
N SER A 9 -8.24 -2.25 2.71
CA SER A 9 -6.84 -2.65 2.57
C SER A 9 -6.51 -2.75 1.09
N ILE A 10 -5.44 -2.07 0.68
CA ILE A 10 -4.98 -2.10 -0.70
C ILE A 10 -3.65 -2.80 -0.75
N VAL A 11 -3.60 -3.93 -1.45
CA VAL A 11 -2.38 -4.70 -1.63
C VAL A 11 -1.68 -4.23 -2.90
N MET A 12 -0.43 -3.83 -2.78
CA MET A 12 0.35 -3.27 -3.87
C MET A 12 1.67 -4.03 -3.99
N PRO A 13 1.70 -5.05 -4.85
CA PRO A 13 2.96 -5.77 -5.06
C PRO A 13 3.94 -4.93 -5.86
N ALA A 14 5.22 -5.04 -5.55
CA ALA A 14 6.27 -4.28 -6.21
C ALA A 14 7.50 -5.15 -6.40
N TYR A 15 8.07 -5.09 -7.60
CA TYR A 15 9.31 -5.79 -7.91
C TYR A 15 10.14 -4.90 -8.83
N ASN A 16 11.30 -4.46 -8.32
CA ASN A 16 12.22 -3.60 -9.05
C ASN A 16 11.52 -2.37 -9.64
N GLU A 17 10.80 -1.65 -8.77
CA GLU A 17 10.03 -0.48 -9.17
C GLU A 17 10.47 0.77 -8.40
N GLU A 18 11.77 0.91 -8.17
CA GLU A 18 12.27 2.05 -7.38
C GLU A 18 11.89 3.40 -7.97
N ALA A 19 11.74 3.48 -9.29
CA ALA A 19 11.40 4.75 -9.95
C ALA A 19 9.93 5.13 -9.80
N LEU A 20 9.05 4.19 -9.47
CA LEU A 20 7.62 4.39 -9.54
C LEU A 20 6.89 4.20 -8.22
N ILE A 21 7.42 3.34 -7.35
CA ILE A 21 6.64 2.86 -6.21
C ILE A 21 6.26 3.97 -5.23
N TYR A 22 7.16 4.92 -4.98
CA TYR A 22 6.86 6.02 -4.08
C TYR A 22 5.64 6.82 -4.57
N ASN A 23 5.68 7.25 -5.83
CA ASN A 23 4.58 8.02 -6.40
C ASN A 23 3.29 7.21 -6.48
N SER A 24 3.40 5.92 -6.81
CA SER A 24 2.23 5.05 -6.88
C SER A 24 1.53 4.96 -5.53
N ILE A 25 2.31 4.81 -4.46
CA ILE A 25 1.75 4.75 -3.10
C ILE A 25 1.09 6.09 -2.75
N MET A 26 1.80 7.19 -2.94
CA MET A 26 1.31 8.49 -2.52
C MET A 26 0.07 8.93 -3.33
N GLN A 27 0.05 8.65 -4.63
CA GLN A 27 -1.10 8.95 -5.46
C GLN A 27 -2.31 8.10 -5.07
N THR A 28 -2.10 6.83 -4.80
CA THR A 28 -3.19 5.94 -4.39
C THR A 28 -3.82 6.43 -3.09
N LEU A 29 -3.00 6.80 -2.10
CA LEU A 29 -3.51 7.35 -0.85
C LEU A 29 -4.34 8.61 -1.09
N SER A 30 -3.82 9.52 -1.90
CA SER A 30 -4.48 10.80 -2.15
C SER A 30 -5.84 10.63 -2.83
N ILE A 31 -5.92 9.70 -3.77
CA ILE A 31 -7.17 9.48 -4.50
C ILE A 31 -8.17 8.70 -3.66
N VAL A 32 -7.71 7.62 -3.04
CA VAL A 32 -8.60 6.69 -2.34
C VAL A 32 -9.13 7.26 -1.05
N GLU A 33 -8.35 8.09 -0.34
CA GLU A 33 -8.81 8.66 0.93
C GLU A 33 -10.07 9.51 0.76
N GLN A 34 -10.37 9.96 -0.45
CA GLN A 34 -11.55 10.78 -0.69
C GLN A 34 -12.85 10.00 -0.55
N PHE A 35 -12.82 8.70 -0.78
CA PHE A 35 -14.02 7.87 -0.61
C PHE A 35 -13.84 6.73 0.39
N ALA A 36 -12.62 6.43 0.78
CA ALA A 36 -12.32 5.42 1.80
C ALA A 36 -11.28 6.00 2.76
N PRO A 37 -11.71 6.92 3.67
CA PRO A 37 -10.74 7.60 4.54
C PRO A 37 -10.05 6.66 5.52
N ASP A 38 -10.68 5.54 5.88
CA ASP A 38 -10.03 4.53 6.71
C ASP A 38 -9.42 3.48 5.77
N LEU A 39 -8.18 3.71 5.38
CA LEU A 39 -7.48 2.82 4.45
C LEU A 39 -6.08 2.51 4.94
N GLU A 40 -5.56 1.39 4.47
CA GLU A 40 -4.14 1.04 4.61
C GLU A 40 -3.64 0.53 3.26
N ILE A 41 -2.38 0.76 2.99
CA ILE A 41 -1.70 0.15 1.85
C ILE A 41 -0.71 -0.88 2.37
N ILE A 42 -0.75 -2.08 1.80
CA ILE A 42 0.23 -3.10 2.10
C ILE A 42 1.12 -3.23 0.86
N ALA A 43 2.30 -2.62 0.94
CA ALA A 43 3.27 -2.66 -0.13
C ALA A 43 4.13 -3.91 0.05
N VAL A 44 4.09 -4.80 -0.94
CA VAL A 44 4.81 -6.06 -0.86
C VAL A 44 6.02 -5.98 -1.79
N ASN A 45 7.20 -5.92 -1.18
CA ASN A 45 8.45 -5.93 -1.91
C ASN A 45 8.82 -7.38 -2.21
N ASP A 46 8.64 -7.79 -3.44
CA ASP A 46 8.78 -9.19 -3.86
C ASP A 46 10.21 -9.49 -4.32
N GLY A 47 11.16 -9.36 -3.39
CA GLY A 47 12.54 -9.71 -3.65
C GLY A 47 13.27 -8.76 -4.58
N SER A 48 12.93 -7.47 -4.54
CA SER A 48 13.58 -6.47 -5.39
C SER A 48 15.08 -6.39 -5.11
N LYS A 49 15.85 -6.18 -6.16
CA LYS A 49 17.30 -6.00 -6.07
C LYS A 49 17.72 -4.54 -6.15
N ASP A 50 16.79 -3.66 -6.46
CA ASP A 50 17.00 -2.23 -6.53
C ASP A 50 16.57 -1.57 -5.20
N LYS A 51 16.31 -0.26 -5.24
CA LYS A 51 15.93 0.51 -4.05
C LYS A 51 14.43 0.56 -3.80
N THR A 52 13.66 -0.39 -4.33
CA THR A 52 12.22 -0.44 -4.12
C THR A 52 11.85 -0.40 -2.65
N LYS A 53 12.52 -1.21 -1.83
CA LYS A 53 12.24 -1.25 -0.39
C LYS A 53 12.46 0.12 0.26
N GLN A 54 13.58 0.77 -0.07
CA GLN A 54 13.91 2.08 0.49
C GLN A 54 12.88 3.13 0.09
N GLU A 55 12.36 3.04 -1.13
CA GLU A 55 11.35 3.99 -1.59
C GLU A 55 10.00 3.77 -0.90
N ILE A 56 9.66 2.53 -0.59
CA ILE A 56 8.47 2.24 0.22
C ILE A 56 8.66 2.83 1.63
N GLU A 57 9.83 2.63 2.21
CA GLU A 57 10.14 3.18 3.54
C GLU A 57 10.07 4.70 3.54
N ARG A 58 10.51 5.35 2.45
CA ARG A 58 10.39 6.79 2.31
C ARG A 58 8.94 7.23 2.29
N ALA A 59 8.08 6.49 1.59
CA ALA A 59 6.66 6.79 1.57
C ALA A 59 6.04 6.67 2.96
N ILE A 60 6.45 5.68 3.72
CA ILE A 60 5.98 5.51 5.11
C ILE A 60 6.34 6.72 5.94
N ARG A 61 7.59 7.17 5.84
CA ARG A 61 8.05 8.33 6.62
C ARG A 61 7.31 9.60 6.23
N ASP A 62 7.15 9.80 4.92
CA ASP A 62 6.51 11.04 4.43
C ASP A 62 5.04 11.06 4.75
N ASP A 63 4.34 9.93 4.61
CA ASP A 63 2.93 9.87 4.92
C ASP A 63 2.64 10.09 6.41
N ALA A 64 3.53 9.63 7.27
CA ALA A 64 3.37 9.80 8.71
C ALA A 64 3.38 11.27 9.13
N LYS A 65 3.93 12.14 8.30
CA LYS A 65 4.02 13.58 8.58
C LYS A 65 2.82 14.36 8.07
N GLN A 66 1.93 13.72 7.30
CA GLN A 66 0.79 14.38 6.69
C GLN A 66 -0.45 14.25 7.58
N PRO A 67 -1.33 15.26 7.57
CA PRO A 67 -2.63 15.08 8.23
C PRO A 67 -3.46 14.08 7.44
N HIS A 68 -4.15 13.21 8.16
CA HIS A 68 -4.99 12.19 7.55
C HIS A 68 -6.45 12.45 7.91
N PRO A 69 -7.40 12.14 7.00
CA PRO A 69 -8.82 12.23 7.34
C PRO A 69 -9.12 11.28 8.49
N VAL A 70 -9.97 11.75 9.41
CA VAL A 70 -10.40 10.95 10.55
C VAL A 70 -11.93 10.91 10.54
N VAL A 71 -12.48 9.70 10.63
CA VAL A 71 -13.92 9.51 10.71
C VAL A 71 -14.26 8.80 12.02
N PRO A 72 -15.50 8.95 12.54
CA PRO A 72 -15.90 8.26 13.75
C PRO A 72 -15.72 6.76 13.64
N GLY A 73 -15.16 6.13 14.67
CA GLY A 73 -14.91 4.69 14.68
C GLY A 73 -13.62 4.27 14.03
N MET A 74 -12.91 5.19 13.41
CA MET A 74 -11.63 4.90 12.77
C MET A 74 -10.54 4.75 13.82
N ARG A 75 -9.73 3.70 13.69
CA ARG A 75 -8.55 3.54 14.52
C ARG A 75 -7.43 4.39 13.96
N VAL A 76 -7.00 5.38 14.72
CA VAL A 76 -5.91 6.26 14.34
C VAL A 76 -4.60 5.57 14.71
N SER A 77 -3.84 5.15 13.72
CA SER A 77 -2.49 4.63 13.93
C SER A 77 -1.50 5.54 13.24
N GLY A 78 -0.24 5.43 13.62
CA GLY A 78 0.79 6.32 13.10
C GLY A 78 1.11 6.14 11.63
N THR A 79 0.70 5.05 11.01
CA THR A 79 1.01 4.80 9.61
C THR A 79 -0.14 4.10 8.90
N ARG A 80 -0.33 4.49 7.64
CA ARG A 80 -1.31 3.86 6.76
C ARG A 80 -0.65 2.89 5.78
N ILE A 81 0.65 2.72 5.86
CA ILE A 81 1.42 1.91 4.92
C ILE A 81 2.16 0.83 5.68
N LYS A 82 1.98 -0.42 5.26
CA LYS A 82 2.74 -1.55 5.79
C LYS A 82 3.69 -2.05 4.72
N LEU A 83 4.90 -2.37 5.11
CA LEU A 83 5.89 -2.98 4.20
C LEU A 83 6.01 -4.46 4.53
N VAL A 84 5.80 -5.28 3.50
CA VAL A 84 6.06 -6.71 3.58
C VAL A 84 7.18 -7.01 2.60
N THR A 85 8.23 -7.67 3.07
CA THR A 85 9.40 -7.92 2.24
C THR A 85 9.66 -9.43 2.15
N SER A 86 9.99 -9.86 0.94
CA SER A 86 10.42 -11.22 0.65
C SER A 86 11.85 -11.19 0.17
N ASN A 87 12.67 -12.16 0.58
CA ASN A 87 14.06 -12.22 0.15
C ASN A 87 14.22 -12.67 -1.28
N LYS A 88 13.21 -13.30 -1.83
CA LYS A 88 13.24 -13.86 -3.19
C LYS A 88 12.02 -13.40 -3.95
N ASN A 89 12.20 -13.21 -5.26
CA ASN A 89 11.07 -12.99 -6.14
C ASN A 89 10.28 -14.28 -6.26
N ARG A 90 9.09 -14.31 -5.69
CA ARG A 90 8.21 -15.47 -5.72
C ARG A 90 7.05 -15.29 -6.69
N GLY A 91 7.01 -14.15 -7.37
CA GLY A 91 5.97 -13.86 -8.33
C GLY A 91 4.81 -13.07 -7.74
N LYS A 92 4.04 -12.45 -8.63
CA LYS A 92 2.97 -11.54 -8.26
C LYS A 92 1.90 -12.24 -7.41
N GLY A 93 1.54 -13.47 -7.77
CA GLY A 93 0.51 -14.20 -7.01
C GLY A 93 0.89 -14.41 -5.56
N ASN A 94 2.14 -14.78 -5.30
CA ASN A 94 2.63 -14.92 -3.92
C ASN A 94 2.67 -13.59 -3.20
N ALA A 95 3.05 -12.52 -3.90
CA ALA A 95 3.08 -11.19 -3.31
C ALA A 95 1.67 -10.76 -2.87
N ILE A 96 0.67 -11.02 -3.70
CA ILE A 96 -0.71 -10.70 -3.37
C ILE A 96 -1.16 -11.50 -2.15
N ILE A 97 -0.88 -12.79 -2.11
CA ILE A 97 -1.24 -13.63 -0.96
C ILE A 97 -0.57 -13.13 0.31
N SER A 98 0.72 -12.78 0.23
CA SER A 98 1.45 -12.23 1.37
C SER A 98 0.81 -10.95 1.87
N GLY A 99 0.40 -10.08 0.94
CA GLY A 99 -0.27 -8.84 1.30
C GLY A 99 -1.61 -9.08 1.97
N ILE A 100 -2.40 -10.00 1.42
CA ILE A 100 -3.70 -10.32 1.99
C ILE A 100 -3.56 -10.83 3.42
N SER A 101 -2.53 -11.61 3.69
CA SER A 101 -2.34 -12.15 5.04
C SER A 101 -2.06 -11.06 6.08
N GLN A 102 -1.63 -9.89 5.64
CA GLN A 102 -1.37 -8.75 6.52
C GLN A 102 -2.50 -7.74 6.54
N ALA A 103 -3.54 -7.95 5.72
CA ALA A 103 -4.64 -7.00 5.61
C ALA A 103 -5.56 -7.09 6.82
N GLU A 104 -5.94 -5.92 7.36
CA GLU A 104 -6.86 -5.83 8.49
C GLU A 104 -8.20 -5.22 8.09
N GLY A 105 -8.37 -4.87 6.83
CA GLY A 105 -9.56 -4.18 6.37
C GLY A 105 -10.77 -5.09 6.18
N ASN A 106 -11.93 -4.47 6.17
CA ASN A 106 -13.18 -5.13 5.85
C ASN A 106 -13.27 -5.45 4.36
N TYR A 107 -12.56 -4.67 3.55
CA TYR A 107 -12.51 -4.82 2.10
C TYR A 107 -11.06 -4.88 1.65
N ILE A 108 -10.78 -5.65 0.62
CA ILE A 108 -9.43 -5.80 0.09
C ILE A 108 -9.44 -5.51 -1.40
N ALA A 109 -8.54 -4.65 -1.84
CA ALA A 109 -8.35 -4.33 -3.25
C ALA A 109 -6.88 -4.53 -3.61
N PHE A 110 -6.63 -4.67 -4.90
CA PHE A 110 -5.28 -4.82 -5.44
C PHE A 110 -5.00 -3.69 -6.41
N VAL A 111 -3.78 -3.16 -6.35
CA VAL A 111 -3.33 -2.17 -7.31
C VAL A 111 -1.99 -2.64 -7.83
N GLU A 112 -1.86 -2.74 -9.14
CA GLU A 112 -0.58 -3.10 -9.73
C GLU A 112 -0.19 -2.08 -10.78
N ASP A 113 1.12 -1.97 -11.01
CA ASP A 113 1.67 -1.07 -11.99
C ASP A 113 1.51 -1.66 -13.38
N ARG A 114 0.88 -0.90 -14.28
CA ARG A 114 0.64 -1.35 -15.64
C ARG A 114 1.91 -1.49 -16.47
N LYS A 115 3.00 -0.87 -16.03
CA LYS A 115 4.26 -1.00 -16.73
C LYS A 115 4.93 -2.33 -16.45
N SER A 116 4.46 -3.05 -15.48
CA SER A 116 5.01 -4.34 -15.14
C SER A 116 4.51 -5.37 -16.14
N THR A 117 5.10 -5.37 -17.30
CA THR A 117 4.88 -6.44 -18.27
C THR A 117 5.84 -7.56 -17.93
N ARG A 118 5.33 -8.57 -17.38
CA ARG A 118 6.12 -9.76 -17.10
C ARG A 118 5.65 -10.92 -17.92
#